data_562a86afefac84242139bb84d4e2897c
#
_entry.id   562a86afefac84242139bb84d4e2897c
#
_cell.length_a   1.000
_cell.length_b   1.000
_cell.length_c   1.000
_cell.angle_alpha   90.00
_cell.angle_beta   90.00
_cell.angle_gamma   90.00
#
_symmetry.space_group_name_H-M   'P 1'
#
loop_
_entity.id
_entity.type
_entity.pdbx_description
1 polymer ?
#
loop_
_entity_poly.entity_id
_entity_poly.type
_entity_poly.pdbx_seq_one_letter_code
_entity_poly.pdbx_strand_id
1 'polypeptide(L)'
;AAASYSTIPEWIDFRAVAEIPEMPMRVFSAPDTRIPGVQLLSNGRYNVMVSNAGGGHSRWKDLAVTRWREDATSDQWGSFCYLRDTTSGQVWSSALQPALKRTESYEAIFTEQRVEFRRHDADFDTHTEIVVSPEDDIELRRVHVTNRSRSRRSIEVTSYAEVVLASPSADALHP
;
A
#
# COMPACT_ATOMS: atom_id res chain seq x y z
N ALA A 1 61.06 20.62 -32.45
CA ALA A 1 59.93 20.89 -31.53
C ALA A 1 59.18 19.59 -31.34
N ALA A 2 59.39 18.91 -30.23
CA ALA A 2 58.67 17.70 -29.88
C ALA A 2 57.43 18.06 -29.11
N ALA A 3 56.24 17.62 -29.57
CA ALA A 3 54.99 17.76 -28.86
C ALA A 3 54.92 16.72 -27.75
N SER A 4 54.80 17.20 -26.49
CA SER A 4 54.56 16.38 -25.35
C SER A 4 53.06 16.00 -25.29
N TYR A 5 52.76 14.73 -25.42
CA TYR A 5 51.44 14.18 -25.10
C TYR A 5 51.24 14.18 -23.62
N SER A 6 50.25 14.91 -23.11
CA SER A 6 49.84 14.83 -21.74
C SER A 6 49.14 13.50 -21.52
N THR A 7 49.67 12.73 -20.60
CA THR A 7 49.10 11.49 -20.10
C THR A 7 47.77 11.77 -19.44
N ILE A 8 46.72 11.09 -19.90
CA ILE A 8 45.40 11.04 -19.24
C ILE A 8 45.60 10.33 -17.89
N PRO A 9 45.14 10.89 -16.79
CA PRO A 9 45.24 10.22 -15.51
C PRO A 9 44.40 8.90 -15.55
N GLU A 10 45.07 7.81 -15.26
CA GLU A 10 44.50 6.52 -15.07
C GLU A 10 43.56 6.54 -13.85
N TRP A 11 42.35 5.98 -14.06
CA TRP A 11 41.50 5.31 -13.09
C TRP A 11 40.73 6.16 -12.07
N ILE A 12 39.58 6.59 -12.50
CA ILE A 12 38.44 6.62 -11.60
C ILE A 12 37.96 5.15 -11.52
N ASP A 13 38.26 4.50 -10.42
CA ASP A 13 37.76 3.16 -10.11
C ASP A 13 36.25 3.27 -9.80
N PHE A 14 35.41 3.01 -10.80
CA PHE A 14 33.96 2.95 -10.66
C PHE A 14 33.47 1.71 -9.90
N ARG A 15 34.32 1.04 -9.15
CA ARG A 15 34.00 -0.16 -8.37
C ARG A 15 33.58 0.09 -6.92
N ALA A 16 33.40 1.29 -6.49
CA ALA A 16 32.61 1.55 -5.31
C ALA A 16 31.13 1.71 -5.75
N VAL A 17 30.52 0.65 -6.25
CA VAL A 17 29.08 0.49 -6.13
C VAL A 17 28.83 0.40 -4.63
N ALA A 18 28.45 1.52 -4.03
CA ALA A 18 27.96 1.50 -2.66
C ALA A 18 26.89 0.41 -2.62
N GLU A 19 27.11 -0.62 -1.80
CA GLU A 19 26.07 -1.60 -1.51
C GLU A 19 24.85 -0.78 -1.09
N ILE A 20 23.84 -0.73 -1.95
CA ILE A 20 22.54 -0.13 -1.60
C ILE A 20 22.07 -1.00 -0.46
N PRO A 21 21.96 -0.48 0.78
CA PRO A 21 21.54 -1.29 1.90
C PRO A 21 20.20 -1.92 1.53
N GLU A 22 20.11 -3.25 1.56
CA GLU A 22 18.86 -3.93 1.34
C GLU A 22 17.87 -3.38 2.37
N MET A 23 16.89 -2.61 1.89
CA MET A 23 15.86 -2.08 2.77
C MET A 23 15.07 -3.27 3.34
N PRO A 24 14.89 -3.35 4.66
CA PRO A 24 14.21 -4.46 5.27
C PRO A 24 12.80 -4.60 4.69
N MET A 25 12.53 -5.74 4.07
CA MET A 25 11.26 -6.08 3.47
C MET A 25 10.58 -7.15 4.31
N ARG A 26 9.32 -6.94 4.66
CA ARG A 26 8.48 -7.94 5.34
C ARG A 26 7.41 -8.41 4.38
N VAL A 27 7.28 -9.72 4.22
CA VAL A 27 6.28 -10.34 3.34
C VAL A 27 5.34 -11.20 4.18
N PHE A 28 4.05 -11.00 3.99
CA PHE A 28 2.98 -11.78 4.60
C PHE A 28 2.23 -12.51 3.48
N SER A 29 2.29 -13.82 3.47
CA SER A 29 1.57 -14.68 2.51
C SER A 29 0.13 -14.99 2.91
N ALA A 30 -0.28 -14.54 4.10
CA ALA A 30 -1.65 -14.68 4.60
C ALA A 30 -2.11 -13.36 5.24
N PRO A 31 -3.36 -12.93 4.96
CA PRO A 31 -3.89 -11.69 5.53
C PRO A 31 -4.34 -11.86 6.99
N ASP A 32 -4.71 -13.07 7.41
CA ASP A 32 -5.29 -13.42 8.71
C ASP A 32 -4.24 -13.97 9.68
N THR A 33 -3.15 -13.24 9.86
CA THR A 33 -2.12 -13.59 10.83
C THR A 33 -2.64 -13.41 12.27
N ARG A 34 -2.20 -14.29 13.19
CA ARG A 34 -2.60 -14.24 14.62
C ARG A 34 -2.23 -12.88 15.26
N ILE A 35 -1.12 -12.32 14.89
CA ILE A 35 -0.69 -10.98 15.26
C ILE A 35 -0.65 -10.18 13.96
N PRO A 36 -1.48 -9.14 13.80
CA PRO A 36 -1.46 -8.31 12.61
C PRO A 36 -0.09 -7.68 12.39
N GLY A 37 0.43 -7.81 11.17
CA GLY A 37 1.56 -7.03 10.73
C GLY A 37 1.07 -5.61 10.40
N VAL A 38 1.81 -4.60 10.84
CA VAL A 38 1.47 -3.19 10.58
C VAL A 38 2.66 -2.49 9.95
N GLN A 39 2.40 -1.61 8.99
CA GLN A 39 3.35 -0.69 8.41
C GLN A 39 2.88 0.75 8.63
N LEU A 40 3.82 1.61 9.02
CA LEU A 40 3.62 3.05 9.10
C LEU A 40 4.36 3.72 7.95
N LEU A 41 3.64 4.50 7.17
CA LEU A 41 4.18 5.37 6.12
C LEU A 41 4.02 6.81 6.58
N SER A 42 5.06 7.63 6.45
CA SER A 42 5.02 9.00 6.96
C SER A 42 6.02 9.91 6.25
N ASN A 43 5.64 11.17 6.10
CA ASN A 43 6.56 12.27 5.75
C ASN A 43 6.81 13.22 6.95
N GLY A 44 6.47 12.78 8.18
CA GLY A 44 6.60 13.59 9.40
C GLY A 44 5.36 14.46 9.72
N ARG A 45 4.45 14.66 8.75
CA ARG A 45 3.21 15.44 8.92
C ARG A 45 1.96 14.62 8.59
N TYR A 46 2.01 13.88 7.51
CA TYR A 46 0.97 12.96 7.08
C TYR A 46 1.40 11.54 7.37
N ASN A 47 0.57 10.79 8.06
CA ASN A 47 0.86 9.45 8.54
C ASN A 47 -0.23 8.48 8.11
N VAL A 48 0.17 7.34 7.61
CA VAL A 48 -0.73 6.26 7.22
C VAL A 48 -0.29 4.98 7.91
N MET A 49 -1.21 4.34 8.63
CA MET A 49 -1.05 2.99 9.16
C MET A 49 -1.79 2.02 8.26
N VAL A 50 -1.17 0.92 7.90
CA VAL A 50 -1.79 -0.14 7.10
C VAL A 50 -1.46 -1.50 7.71
N SER A 51 -2.48 -2.34 7.93
CA SER A 51 -2.30 -3.72 8.36
C SER A 51 -2.06 -4.66 7.18
N ASN A 52 -1.53 -5.85 7.45
CA ASN A 52 -1.36 -6.88 6.41
C ASN A 52 -2.69 -7.42 5.85
N ALA A 53 -3.82 -7.12 6.49
CA ALA A 53 -5.16 -7.40 5.99
C ALA A 53 -5.75 -6.24 5.17
N GLY A 54 -5.11 -5.06 5.17
CA GLY A 54 -5.52 -3.87 4.42
C GLY A 54 -6.35 -2.87 5.22
N GLY A 55 -6.62 -3.12 6.50
CA GLY A 55 -7.18 -2.12 7.42
C GLY A 55 -6.15 -1.05 7.79
N GLY A 56 -6.58 0.04 8.41
CA GLY A 56 -5.69 1.09 8.85
C GLY A 56 -6.36 2.45 9.00
N HIS A 57 -5.55 3.50 9.04
CA HIS A 57 -6.03 4.88 9.12
C HIS A 57 -5.01 5.86 8.54
N SER A 58 -5.50 7.06 8.24
CA SER A 58 -4.69 8.20 7.82
C SER A 58 -4.87 9.36 8.79
N ARG A 59 -3.77 10.05 9.12
CA ARG A 59 -3.73 11.21 10.00
C ARG A 59 -2.90 12.32 9.38
N TRP A 60 -3.32 13.55 9.58
CA TRP A 60 -2.54 14.74 9.27
C TRP A 60 -2.28 15.52 10.56
N LYS A 61 -1.02 15.54 11.02
CA LYS A 61 -0.66 16.09 12.33
C LYS A 61 -1.55 15.48 13.44
N ASP A 62 -2.32 16.31 14.15
CA ASP A 62 -3.22 15.89 15.23
C ASP A 62 -4.65 15.58 14.76
N LEU A 63 -4.92 15.68 13.46
CA LEU A 63 -6.24 15.41 12.90
C LEU A 63 -6.33 13.99 12.34
N ALA A 64 -7.40 13.29 12.67
CA ALA A 64 -7.79 12.09 11.97
C ALA A 64 -8.34 12.49 10.59
N VAL A 65 -7.73 11.96 9.52
CA VAL A 65 -8.25 12.11 8.15
C VAL A 65 -9.31 11.07 7.89
N THR A 66 -9.04 9.83 8.28
CA THR A 66 -10.00 8.73 8.23
C THR A 66 -10.29 8.21 9.63
N ARG A 67 -11.51 7.68 9.82
CA ARG A 67 -11.95 7.10 11.09
C ARG A 67 -11.14 5.84 11.38
N TRP A 68 -10.76 5.71 12.64
CA TRP A 68 -10.19 4.50 13.19
C TRP A 68 -10.55 4.40 14.66
N ARG A 69 -11.00 3.21 15.08
CA ARG A 69 -11.27 2.90 16.47
C ARG A 69 -10.52 1.63 16.82
N GLU A 70 -9.92 1.62 17.99
CA GLU A 70 -9.25 0.42 18.49
C GLU A 70 -10.28 -0.67 18.76
N ASP A 71 -10.12 -1.78 18.06
CA ASP A 71 -10.91 -2.98 18.26
C ASP A 71 -9.97 -4.18 18.08
N ALA A 72 -9.74 -4.92 19.15
CA ALA A 72 -8.89 -6.11 19.13
C ALA A 72 -9.47 -7.28 18.32
N THR A 73 -10.73 -7.19 17.93
CA THR A 73 -11.46 -8.27 17.24
C THR A 73 -11.71 -7.98 15.77
N SER A 74 -11.52 -6.73 15.32
CA SER A 74 -11.89 -6.30 13.98
C SER A 74 -10.89 -5.29 13.42
N ASP A 75 -10.53 -5.45 12.13
CA ASP A 75 -9.64 -4.56 11.37
C ASP A 75 -10.40 -3.95 10.17
N GLN A 76 -11.61 -3.47 10.42
CA GLN A 76 -12.53 -3.01 9.39
C GLN A 76 -12.42 -1.52 9.03
N TRP A 77 -11.56 -0.78 9.72
CA TRP A 77 -11.33 0.65 9.47
C TRP A 77 -10.26 0.85 8.40
N GLY A 78 -10.44 1.85 7.56
CA GLY A 78 -9.44 2.18 6.56
C GLY A 78 -9.99 2.90 5.35
N SER A 79 -9.12 3.10 4.37
CA SER A 79 -9.48 3.51 3.01
C SER A 79 -9.41 2.27 2.12
N PHE A 80 -10.49 1.97 1.43
CA PHE A 80 -10.66 0.73 0.70
C PHE A 80 -10.93 0.97 -0.77
N CYS A 81 -10.59 -0.02 -1.59
CA CYS A 81 -10.95 -0.09 -2.99
C CYS A 81 -11.67 -1.41 -3.23
N TYR A 82 -12.94 -1.33 -3.60
CA TYR A 82 -13.74 -2.48 -4.01
C TYR A 82 -13.65 -2.65 -5.51
N LEU A 83 -13.65 -3.90 -5.93
CA LEU A 83 -13.67 -4.31 -7.31
C LEU A 83 -14.85 -5.26 -7.52
N ARG A 84 -15.59 -5.06 -8.61
CA ARG A 84 -16.70 -5.92 -9.00
C ARG A 84 -16.57 -6.30 -10.46
N ASP A 85 -16.52 -7.59 -10.72
CA ASP A 85 -16.70 -8.10 -12.07
C ASP A 85 -18.19 -8.06 -12.45
N THR A 86 -18.53 -7.23 -13.42
CA THR A 86 -19.94 -7.06 -13.82
C THR A 86 -20.53 -8.28 -14.53
N THR A 87 -19.68 -9.17 -15.03
CA THR A 87 -20.13 -10.38 -15.73
C THR A 87 -20.53 -11.47 -14.74
N SER A 88 -19.70 -11.74 -13.74
CA SER A 88 -19.97 -12.78 -12.72
C SER A 88 -20.71 -12.24 -11.49
N GLY A 89 -20.72 -10.92 -11.29
CA GLY A 89 -21.23 -10.28 -10.08
C GLY A 89 -20.33 -10.45 -8.86
N GLN A 90 -19.15 -11.06 -9.00
CA GLN A 90 -18.22 -11.25 -7.89
C GLN A 90 -17.65 -9.92 -7.43
N VAL A 91 -17.58 -9.74 -6.11
CA VAL A 91 -17.00 -8.56 -5.46
C VAL A 91 -15.84 -8.97 -4.58
N TRP A 92 -14.76 -8.20 -4.61
CA TRP A 92 -13.62 -8.30 -3.69
C TRP A 92 -13.06 -6.93 -3.39
N SER A 93 -12.14 -6.83 -2.46
CA SER A 93 -11.39 -5.60 -2.17
C SER A 93 -9.93 -5.75 -2.57
N SER A 94 -9.23 -4.66 -2.71
CA SER A 94 -7.81 -4.63 -3.09
C SER A 94 -6.87 -5.35 -2.11
N ALA A 95 -7.34 -5.55 -0.85
CA ALA A 95 -6.73 -6.42 0.15
C ALA A 95 -7.80 -7.39 0.71
N LEU A 96 -7.61 -8.01 1.88
CA LEU A 96 -8.65 -8.84 2.49
C LEU A 96 -9.81 -7.98 2.98
N GLN A 97 -9.49 -6.91 3.73
CA GLN A 97 -10.48 -5.98 4.26
C GLN A 97 -11.04 -5.09 3.16
N PRO A 98 -12.30 -4.66 3.25
CA PRO A 98 -13.31 -5.09 4.21
C PRO A 98 -14.20 -6.20 3.66
N ALA A 99 -14.01 -6.63 2.40
CA ALA A 99 -14.87 -7.64 1.75
C ALA A 99 -14.70 -9.04 2.35
N LEU A 100 -13.61 -9.29 3.09
CA LEU A 100 -13.25 -10.58 3.72
C LEU A 100 -13.23 -11.76 2.74
N LYS A 101 -13.17 -11.47 1.44
CA LYS A 101 -13.12 -12.52 0.43
C LYS A 101 -11.73 -13.13 0.40
N ARG A 102 -11.62 -14.39 0.76
CA ARG A 102 -10.40 -15.18 0.62
C ARG A 102 -10.07 -15.38 -0.84
N THR A 103 -8.82 -15.49 -1.15
CA THR A 103 -8.28 -15.65 -2.50
C THR A 103 -7.30 -16.82 -2.55
N GLU A 104 -6.99 -17.29 -3.75
CA GLU A 104 -6.04 -18.38 -3.98
C GLU A 104 -4.60 -17.98 -3.71
N SER A 105 -4.28 -16.72 -3.97
CA SER A 105 -2.94 -16.15 -3.74
C SER A 105 -3.04 -14.76 -3.14
N TYR A 106 -2.31 -14.54 -2.06
CA TYR A 106 -2.27 -13.27 -1.35
C TYR A 106 -0.85 -12.98 -0.86
N GLU A 107 -0.40 -11.76 -1.09
CA GLU A 107 0.83 -11.24 -0.50
C GLU A 107 0.60 -9.79 -0.05
N ALA A 108 1.00 -9.48 1.18
CA ALA A 108 1.21 -8.12 1.63
C ALA A 108 2.72 -7.89 1.82
N ILE A 109 3.27 -6.90 1.15
CA ILE A 109 4.71 -6.60 1.12
C ILE A 109 4.90 -5.21 1.73
N PHE A 110 5.66 -5.15 2.83
CA PHE A 110 5.94 -3.94 3.56
C PHE A 110 7.41 -3.57 3.41
N THR A 111 7.64 -2.39 2.89
CA THR A 111 8.95 -1.74 2.87
C THR A 111 8.87 -0.42 3.62
N GLU A 112 10.00 0.21 3.89
CA GLU A 112 10.04 1.51 4.56
C GLU A 112 9.23 2.58 3.83
N GLN A 113 9.18 2.53 2.50
CA GLN A 113 8.60 3.59 1.66
C GLN A 113 7.20 3.27 1.13
N ARG A 114 6.77 1.99 1.16
CA ARG A 114 5.50 1.59 0.57
C ARG A 114 4.93 0.31 1.16
N VAL A 115 3.63 0.18 0.99
CA VAL A 115 2.89 -1.07 1.21
C VAL A 115 2.37 -1.56 -0.15
N GLU A 116 2.52 -2.85 -0.40
CA GLU A 116 1.95 -3.50 -1.58
C GLU A 116 1.03 -4.64 -1.16
N PHE A 117 -0.07 -4.80 -1.90
CA PHE A 117 -0.92 -5.98 -1.84
C PHE A 117 -0.98 -6.62 -3.22
N ARG A 118 -0.78 -7.91 -3.28
CA ARG A 118 -0.94 -8.71 -4.49
C ARG A 118 -1.91 -9.83 -4.22
N ARG A 119 -2.91 -9.96 -5.06
CA ARG A 119 -3.90 -11.02 -4.92
C ARG A 119 -4.40 -11.50 -6.27
N HIS A 120 -4.81 -12.77 -6.29
CA HIS A 120 -5.40 -13.42 -7.46
C HIS A 120 -6.82 -13.85 -7.13
N ASP A 121 -7.80 -13.34 -7.85
CA ASP A 121 -9.22 -13.64 -7.68
C ASP A 121 -9.78 -14.13 -9.02
N ALA A 122 -10.04 -15.41 -9.14
CA ALA A 122 -10.52 -16.05 -10.37
C ALA A 122 -9.65 -15.68 -11.59
N ASP A 123 -10.15 -14.87 -12.50
CA ASP A 123 -9.44 -14.45 -13.72
C ASP A 123 -8.67 -13.11 -13.53
N PHE A 124 -8.57 -12.55 -12.32
CA PHE A 124 -8.00 -11.23 -12.12
C PHE A 124 -6.83 -11.25 -11.15
N ASP A 125 -5.72 -10.62 -11.58
CA ASP A 125 -4.67 -10.21 -10.66
C ASP A 125 -4.91 -8.76 -10.25
N THR A 126 -4.87 -8.50 -8.96
CA THR A 126 -4.94 -7.15 -8.40
C THR A 126 -3.62 -6.84 -7.69
N HIS A 127 -2.97 -5.76 -8.09
CA HIS A 127 -1.78 -5.22 -7.44
C HIS A 127 -2.07 -3.80 -6.95
N THR A 128 -1.95 -3.60 -5.65
CA THR A 128 -2.18 -2.31 -5.00
C THR A 128 -0.90 -1.83 -4.37
N GLU A 129 -0.57 -0.56 -4.57
CA GLU A 129 0.56 0.12 -3.93
C GLU A 129 0.03 1.32 -3.16
N ILE A 130 0.55 1.50 -1.94
CA ILE A 130 0.22 2.62 -1.06
C ILE A 130 1.52 3.32 -0.68
N VAL A 131 1.58 4.62 -0.89
CA VAL A 131 2.73 5.46 -0.55
C VAL A 131 2.25 6.79 0.05
N VAL A 132 3.09 7.40 0.88
CA VAL A 132 2.95 8.79 1.31
C VAL A 132 3.99 9.62 0.57
N SER A 133 3.57 10.76 0.01
CA SER A 133 4.50 11.67 -0.66
C SER A 133 5.52 12.21 0.34
N PRO A 134 6.82 12.24 0.02
CA PRO A 134 7.83 12.83 0.88
C PRO A 134 7.72 14.36 0.98
N GLU A 135 7.17 15.02 -0.02
CA GLU A 135 7.11 16.48 -0.12
C GLU A 135 5.75 17.02 0.29
N ASP A 136 4.67 16.36 -0.13
CA ASP A 136 3.29 16.81 0.06
C ASP A 136 2.55 15.93 1.08
N ASP A 137 1.55 16.50 1.73
CA ASP A 137 0.69 15.80 2.68
C ASP A 137 -0.39 14.99 1.93
N ILE A 138 0.08 14.03 1.11
CA ILE A 138 -0.72 13.24 0.19
C ILE A 138 -0.44 11.75 0.38
N GLU A 139 -1.49 10.96 0.46
CA GLU A 139 -1.49 9.51 0.33
C GLU A 139 -1.91 9.14 -1.10
N LEU A 140 -1.14 8.27 -1.73
CA LEU A 140 -1.42 7.75 -3.06
C LEU A 140 -1.68 6.24 -2.98
N ARG A 141 -2.78 5.80 -3.57
CA ARG A 141 -3.13 4.39 -3.73
C ARG A 141 -3.28 4.06 -5.20
N ARG A 142 -2.37 3.27 -5.73
CA ARG A 142 -2.43 2.78 -7.11
C ARG A 142 -2.97 1.36 -7.12
N VAL A 143 -4.08 1.14 -7.80
CA VAL A 143 -4.66 -0.18 -8.00
C VAL A 143 -4.52 -0.55 -9.48
N HIS A 144 -3.80 -1.63 -9.75
CA HIS A 144 -3.63 -2.20 -11.07
C HIS A 144 -4.38 -3.54 -11.14
N VAL A 145 -5.28 -3.68 -12.11
CA VAL A 145 -6.07 -4.89 -12.32
C VAL A 145 -5.71 -5.49 -13.67
N THR A 146 -5.29 -6.75 -13.67
CA THR A 146 -4.96 -7.50 -14.89
C THR A 146 -6.01 -8.59 -15.12
N ASN A 147 -6.65 -8.57 -16.27
CA ASN A 147 -7.53 -9.65 -16.71
C ASN A 147 -6.69 -10.80 -17.30
N ARG A 148 -6.73 -11.96 -16.69
CA ARG A 148 -6.04 -13.18 -17.13
C ARG A 148 -6.91 -14.09 -17.98
N SER A 149 -8.21 -13.80 -18.10
CA SER A 149 -9.10 -14.55 -18.97
C SER A 149 -8.82 -14.28 -20.45
N ARG A 150 -9.35 -15.13 -21.31
CA ARG A 150 -9.27 -14.96 -22.78
C ARG A 150 -10.38 -14.04 -23.33
N SER A 151 -11.29 -13.58 -22.50
CA SER A 151 -12.42 -12.76 -22.89
C SER A 151 -12.32 -11.35 -22.34
N ARG A 152 -12.96 -10.41 -23.03
CA ARG A 152 -13.11 -9.04 -22.51
C ARG A 152 -14.02 -9.07 -21.28
N ARG A 153 -13.59 -8.40 -20.22
CA ARG A 153 -14.34 -8.28 -18.95
C ARG A 153 -14.49 -6.80 -18.60
N SER A 154 -15.52 -6.49 -17.85
CA SER A 154 -15.76 -5.16 -17.31
C SER A 154 -15.68 -5.21 -15.80
N ILE A 155 -14.92 -4.28 -15.21
CA ILE A 155 -14.72 -4.15 -13.78
C ILE A 155 -15.25 -2.80 -13.33
N GLU A 156 -16.06 -2.80 -12.30
CA GLU A 156 -16.41 -1.60 -11.52
C GLU A 156 -15.40 -1.45 -10.39
N VAL A 157 -14.94 -0.21 -10.18
CA VAL A 157 -14.00 0.15 -9.11
C VAL A 157 -14.64 1.21 -8.25
N THR A 158 -14.69 0.97 -6.93
CA THR A 158 -15.29 1.90 -5.96
C THR A 158 -14.30 2.15 -4.83
N SER A 159 -13.93 3.42 -4.62
CA SER A 159 -13.18 3.84 -3.44
C SER A 159 -14.12 4.15 -2.28
N TYR A 160 -13.72 3.81 -1.06
CA TYR A 160 -14.47 4.08 0.16
C TYR A 160 -13.53 4.49 1.29
N ALA A 161 -13.91 5.51 2.03
CA ALA A 161 -13.29 5.89 3.29
C ALA A 161 -14.30 6.62 4.19
N GLU A 162 -14.18 6.44 5.50
CA GLU A 162 -14.90 7.30 6.45
C GLU A 162 -14.03 8.49 6.80
N VAL A 163 -14.39 9.64 6.25
CA VAL A 163 -13.65 10.90 6.43
C VAL A 163 -14.09 11.56 7.72
N VAL A 164 -13.15 11.95 8.57
CA VAL A 164 -13.39 12.57 9.88
C VAL A 164 -13.00 14.05 9.88
N LEU A 165 -11.75 14.37 9.57
CA LEU A 165 -11.15 15.73 9.58
C LEU A 165 -11.31 16.43 10.93
N ALA A 166 -11.18 15.69 12.02
CA ALA A 166 -11.28 16.18 13.39
C ALA A 166 -10.23 15.54 14.29
N SER A 167 -10.08 16.07 15.50
CA SER A 167 -9.23 15.38 16.48
C SER A 167 -9.84 14.03 16.86
N PRO A 168 -9.02 13.01 17.17
CA PRO A 168 -9.53 11.70 17.59
C PRO A 168 -10.48 11.76 18.80
N SER A 169 -10.24 12.71 19.72
CA SER A 169 -11.11 12.92 20.88
C SER A 169 -12.47 13.49 20.49
N ALA A 170 -12.53 14.37 19.48
CA ALA A 170 -13.78 14.90 18.98
C ALA A 170 -14.58 13.82 18.23
N ASP A 171 -13.91 12.99 17.41
CA ASP A 171 -14.57 11.87 16.73
C ASP A 171 -15.12 10.83 17.71
N ALA A 172 -14.43 10.59 18.82
CA ALA A 172 -14.89 9.64 19.85
C ALA A 172 -16.17 10.08 20.55
N LEU A 173 -16.47 11.39 20.59
CA LEU A 173 -17.68 11.95 21.18
C LEU A 173 -18.89 11.92 20.24
N HIS A 174 -18.67 11.68 18.96
CA HIS A 174 -19.69 11.64 17.92
C HIS A 174 -19.64 10.29 17.19
N PRO A 175 -20.36 9.28 17.70
CA PRO A 175 -20.41 7.93 17.13
C PRO A 175 -21.09 7.89 15.73
#